data_79c24a530f945ed71b4a20dd6b397a06
#
_entry.id   79c24a530f945ed71b4a20dd6b397a06
#
_cell.length_a   1.000
_cell.length_b   1.000
_cell.length_c   1.000
_cell.angle_alpha   90.00
_cell.angle_beta   90.00
_cell.angle_gamma   90.00
#
_symmetry.space_group_name_H-M   'P 1'
#
loop_
_entity.id
_entity.type
_entity.pdbx_description
1 polymer ?
#
loop_
_entity_poly.entity_id
_entity_poly.type
_entity_poly.pdbx_seq_one_letter_code
_entity_poly.pdbx_strand_id
1 'polypeptide(L)'
;NVFSLLDLVAIGTVSDLVKLDKNNKILINLGLKLIRNGQTKPGIMALIEVAKKNFHNLNSIDIGFGIGPRINAAGRLKDMTIGINCLLSDDFEESMNLAYELDNINKKRKVIETQMKEESLEPDTLQGGDFVKVAYSDSFHEGVIGIVASRLKEMFYKPTIVFAPSHDDELIKGSGRSINEIHLRDAIDYVHKKNPNIIVKFGGHAMAAGLTIKKEYFEEFINLFEEAVKYFANGVIYKNTKVVDLDLFADEINLDLAQEIKKEIWGQGFPQPLFSGVFEVKQQQILKEQH
;
A
#
# COMPACT_ATOMS: atom_id res chain seq x y z
N ASN A 1 16.04 -8.02 -27.24
CA ASN A 1 14.87 -8.90 -27.24
C ASN A 1 13.90 -8.45 -26.16
N VAL A 2 12.64 -8.07 -26.54
CA VAL A 2 11.63 -7.55 -25.59
C VAL A 2 11.29 -8.60 -24.52
N PHE A 3 11.36 -9.87 -24.83
CA PHE A 3 11.11 -10.95 -23.86
C PHE A 3 12.10 -10.99 -22.68
N SER A 4 13.32 -10.49 -22.85
CA SER A 4 14.30 -10.40 -21.76
C SER A 4 13.96 -9.33 -20.71
N LEU A 5 12.94 -8.49 -20.94
CA LEU A 5 12.48 -7.47 -20.00
C LEU A 5 11.25 -7.91 -19.18
N LEU A 6 10.78 -9.15 -19.38
CA LEU A 6 9.57 -9.63 -18.68
C LEU A 6 9.77 -9.76 -17.17
N ASP A 7 11.00 -9.94 -16.71
CA ASP A 7 11.34 -9.91 -15.29
C ASP A 7 11.08 -8.53 -14.67
N LEU A 8 11.51 -7.45 -15.34
CA LEU A 8 11.21 -6.06 -14.94
C LEU A 8 9.72 -5.75 -15.03
N VAL A 9 9.04 -6.25 -16.07
CA VAL A 9 7.58 -6.11 -16.22
C VAL A 9 6.85 -6.77 -15.05
N ALA A 10 7.27 -7.98 -14.63
CA ALA A 10 6.67 -8.64 -13.48
C ALA A 10 6.88 -7.86 -12.19
N ILE A 11 8.12 -7.38 -11.95
CA ILE A 11 8.43 -6.55 -10.77
C ILE A 11 7.59 -5.27 -10.78
N GLY A 12 7.56 -4.53 -11.88
CA GLY A 12 6.81 -3.26 -11.99
C GLY A 12 5.31 -3.46 -11.82
N THR A 13 4.72 -4.43 -12.52
CA THR A 13 3.27 -4.71 -12.48
C THR A 13 2.80 -5.04 -11.05
N VAL A 14 3.56 -5.86 -10.33
CA VAL A 14 3.20 -6.23 -8.95
C VAL A 14 3.48 -5.09 -7.97
N SER A 15 4.64 -4.42 -8.10
CA SER A 15 5.06 -3.36 -7.16
C SER A 15 4.20 -2.11 -7.22
N ASP A 16 3.59 -1.83 -8.39
CA ASP A 16 2.69 -0.69 -8.62
C ASP A 16 1.20 -1.05 -8.48
N LEU A 17 0.90 -2.25 -7.98
CA LEU A 17 -0.46 -2.73 -7.73
C LEU A 17 -1.37 -2.64 -8.98
N VAL A 18 -0.83 -2.96 -10.15
CA VAL A 18 -1.62 -2.99 -11.38
C VAL A 18 -2.64 -4.13 -11.31
N LYS A 19 -3.87 -3.88 -11.78
CA LYS A 19 -4.93 -4.89 -11.78
C LYS A 19 -4.50 -6.16 -12.53
N LEU A 20 -4.66 -7.30 -11.89
CA LEU A 20 -4.31 -8.61 -12.45
C LEU A 20 -5.41 -9.13 -13.37
N ASP A 21 -5.52 -8.53 -14.55
CA ASP A 21 -6.28 -9.11 -15.65
C ASP A 21 -5.53 -10.32 -16.27
N LYS A 22 -6.15 -10.96 -17.26
CA LYS A 22 -5.58 -12.12 -17.95
C LYS A 22 -4.20 -11.83 -18.55
N ASN A 23 -4.01 -10.65 -19.16
CA ASN A 23 -2.75 -10.30 -19.82
C ASN A 23 -1.64 -10.05 -18.79
N ASN A 24 -1.94 -9.28 -17.74
CA ASN A 24 -0.98 -8.99 -16.67
C ASN A 24 -0.56 -10.25 -15.93
N LYS A 25 -1.49 -11.19 -15.67
CA LYS A 25 -1.16 -12.49 -15.10
C LYS A 25 -0.21 -13.30 -16.00
N ILE A 26 -0.41 -13.29 -17.31
CA ILE A 26 0.49 -13.96 -18.26
C ILE A 26 1.88 -13.32 -18.23
N LEU A 27 1.97 -11.99 -18.29
CA LEU A 27 3.24 -11.27 -18.26
C LEU A 27 4.01 -11.52 -16.96
N ILE A 28 3.32 -11.47 -15.80
CA ILE A 28 3.94 -11.77 -14.50
C ILE A 28 4.43 -13.23 -14.46
N ASN A 29 3.65 -14.19 -14.94
CA ASN A 29 4.04 -15.59 -14.95
C ASN A 29 5.31 -15.83 -15.80
N LEU A 30 5.39 -15.19 -16.97
CA LEU A 30 6.56 -15.28 -17.83
C LEU A 30 7.79 -14.64 -17.17
N GLY A 31 7.64 -13.46 -16.55
CA GLY A 31 8.71 -12.80 -15.82
C GLY A 31 9.18 -13.61 -14.61
N LEU A 32 8.26 -14.18 -13.82
CA LEU A 32 8.60 -15.08 -12.72
C LEU A 32 9.35 -16.32 -13.19
N LYS A 33 9.01 -16.88 -14.37
CA LYS A 33 9.76 -18.00 -14.94
C LYS A 33 11.20 -17.62 -15.29
N LEU A 34 11.43 -16.44 -15.87
CA LEU A 34 12.79 -15.94 -16.12
C LEU A 34 13.58 -15.81 -14.82
N ILE A 35 13.01 -15.18 -13.80
CA ILE A 35 13.65 -15.00 -12.50
C ILE A 35 14.00 -16.35 -11.86
N ARG A 36 13.05 -17.30 -11.83
CA ARG A 36 13.24 -18.64 -11.23
C ARG A 36 14.30 -19.47 -11.94
N ASN A 37 14.55 -19.21 -13.22
CA ASN A 37 15.60 -19.86 -14.01
C ASN A 37 16.95 -19.12 -13.94
N GLY A 38 17.06 -18.05 -13.15
CA GLY A 38 18.27 -17.24 -13.08
C GLY A 38 18.52 -16.37 -14.33
N GLN A 39 17.55 -16.27 -15.23
CA GLN A 39 17.61 -15.46 -16.46
C GLN A 39 17.03 -14.06 -16.19
N THR A 40 17.63 -13.35 -15.25
CA THR A 40 17.14 -12.04 -14.80
C THR A 40 18.29 -11.07 -14.58
N LYS A 41 17.98 -9.78 -14.48
CA LYS A 41 18.95 -8.74 -14.21
C LYS A 41 19.65 -8.93 -12.86
N PRO A 42 20.97 -8.62 -12.76
CA PRO A 42 21.71 -8.68 -11.49
C PRO A 42 21.02 -7.93 -10.35
N GLY A 43 20.44 -6.76 -10.61
CA GLY A 43 19.74 -5.97 -9.60
C GLY A 43 18.51 -6.66 -9.03
N ILE A 44 17.77 -7.42 -9.83
CA ILE A 44 16.63 -8.21 -9.32
C ILE A 44 17.13 -9.33 -8.42
N MET A 45 18.21 -10.03 -8.81
CA MET A 45 18.83 -11.07 -7.98
C MET A 45 19.34 -10.51 -6.66
N ALA A 46 20.01 -9.36 -6.68
CA ALA A 46 20.49 -8.66 -5.49
C ALA A 46 19.33 -8.28 -4.56
N LEU A 47 18.22 -7.75 -5.09
CA LEU A 47 17.02 -7.44 -4.30
C LEU A 47 16.39 -8.69 -3.66
N ILE A 48 16.35 -9.82 -4.38
CA ILE A 48 15.84 -11.09 -3.87
C ILE A 48 16.72 -11.58 -2.72
N GLU A 49 18.04 -11.51 -2.86
CA GLU A 49 18.99 -11.91 -1.82
C GLU A 49 18.87 -11.04 -0.57
N VAL A 50 18.87 -9.72 -0.72
CA VAL A 50 18.69 -8.77 0.39
C VAL A 50 17.31 -8.92 1.05
N ALA A 51 16.27 -9.29 0.29
CA ALA A 51 14.95 -9.62 0.82
C ALA A 51 14.90 -10.98 1.51
N LYS A 52 15.98 -11.78 1.48
CA LYS A 52 16.06 -13.14 2.02
C LYS A 52 14.99 -14.06 1.44
N LYS A 53 14.79 -13.95 0.12
CA LYS A 53 13.84 -14.78 -0.62
C LYS A 53 14.61 -15.79 -1.47
N ASN A 54 13.95 -16.92 -1.80
CA ASN A 54 14.53 -17.91 -2.69
C ASN A 54 14.00 -17.67 -4.12
N PHE A 55 14.90 -17.36 -5.06
CA PHE A 55 14.50 -17.04 -6.42
C PHE A 55 13.88 -18.24 -7.17
N HIS A 56 14.24 -19.50 -6.84
CA HIS A 56 13.69 -20.70 -7.49
C HIS A 56 12.19 -20.87 -7.28
N ASN A 57 11.64 -20.32 -6.20
CA ASN A 57 10.21 -20.42 -5.86
C ASN A 57 9.56 -19.06 -5.61
N LEU A 58 10.19 -17.97 -6.11
CA LEU A 58 9.68 -16.62 -5.98
C LEU A 58 8.26 -16.52 -6.54
N ASN A 59 7.37 -15.80 -5.87
CA ASN A 59 5.99 -15.60 -6.29
C ASN A 59 5.61 -14.10 -6.26
N SER A 60 4.39 -13.76 -6.69
CA SER A 60 3.92 -12.37 -6.72
C SER A 60 3.84 -11.74 -5.34
N ILE A 61 3.54 -12.50 -4.29
CA ILE A 61 3.50 -12.02 -2.91
C ILE A 61 4.91 -11.64 -2.44
N ASP A 62 5.93 -12.43 -2.79
CA ASP A 62 7.33 -12.11 -2.48
C ASP A 62 7.77 -10.82 -3.17
N ILE A 63 7.34 -10.57 -4.41
CA ILE A 63 7.57 -9.31 -5.10
C ILE A 63 6.86 -8.17 -4.36
N GLY A 64 5.56 -8.30 -4.13
CA GLY A 64 4.73 -7.24 -3.55
C GLY A 64 5.11 -6.84 -2.12
N PHE A 65 5.55 -7.78 -1.28
CA PHE A 65 5.90 -7.54 0.11
C PHE A 65 7.41 -7.58 0.41
N GLY A 66 8.21 -8.18 -0.47
CA GLY A 66 9.66 -8.27 -0.32
C GLY A 66 10.40 -7.25 -1.17
N ILE A 67 10.24 -7.28 -2.49
CA ILE A 67 11.04 -6.51 -3.44
C ILE A 67 10.48 -5.11 -3.66
N GLY A 68 9.21 -5.00 -4.04
CA GLY A 68 8.54 -3.72 -4.35
C GLY A 68 8.67 -2.65 -3.26
N PRO A 69 8.46 -2.96 -1.98
CA PRO A 69 8.61 -1.99 -0.90
C PRO A 69 10.03 -1.39 -0.77
N ARG A 70 11.09 -2.13 -1.13
CA ARG A 70 12.47 -1.64 -1.13
C ARG A 70 12.69 -0.61 -2.24
N ILE A 71 12.24 -0.93 -3.45
CA ILE A 71 12.31 -0.03 -4.59
C ILE A 71 11.50 1.24 -4.31
N ASN A 72 10.24 1.08 -3.90
CA ASN A 72 9.32 2.19 -3.68
C ASN A 72 9.74 3.12 -2.51
N ALA A 73 10.51 2.62 -1.54
CA ALA A 73 11.01 3.42 -0.43
C ALA A 73 11.98 4.52 -0.86
N ALA A 74 12.76 4.30 -1.93
CA ALA A 74 13.66 5.31 -2.49
C ALA A 74 12.88 6.57 -2.90
N GLY A 75 11.81 6.43 -3.69
CA GLY A 75 11.00 7.56 -4.13
C GLY A 75 10.17 8.24 -3.03
N ARG A 76 10.13 7.68 -1.82
CA ARG A 76 9.44 8.27 -0.66
C ARG A 76 10.36 9.06 0.25
N LEU A 77 11.59 8.59 0.46
CA LEU A 77 12.52 9.17 1.45
C LEU A 77 13.79 9.76 0.85
N LYS A 78 14.09 9.45 -0.42
CA LYS A 78 15.29 9.87 -1.14
C LYS A 78 14.97 10.09 -2.62
N ASP A 79 15.81 9.55 -3.50
CA ASP A 79 15.71 9.64 -4.95
C ASP A 79 15.46 8.24 -5.55
N MET A 80 14.44 8.12 -6.40
CA MET A 80 14.11 6.89 -7.10
C MET A 80 15.24 6.40 -8.02
N THR A 81 16.17 7.28 -8.42
CA THR A 81 17.34 6.94 -9.25
C THR A 81 18.15 5.78 -8.66
N ILE A 82 18.23 5.65 -7.33
CA ILE A 82 18.88 4.51 -6.66
C ILE A 82 18.22 3.19 -7.08
N GLY A 83 16.88 3.15 -7.07
CA GLY A 83 16.11 1.97 -7.48
C GLY A 83 16.26 1.68 -8.98
N ILE A 84 16.23 2.72 -9.81
CA ILE A 84 16.42 2.60 -11.26
C ILE A 84 17.81 2.04 -11.58
N ASN A 85 18.87 2.60 -11.00
CA ASN A 85 20.23 2.14 -11.20
C ASN A 85 20.42 0.69 -10.75
N CYS A 86 19.85 0.31 -9.61
CA CYS A 86 19.86 -1.08 -9.14
C CYS A 86 19.25 -2.03 -10.18
N LEU A 87 18.09 -1.69 -10.74
CA LEU A 87 17.40 -2.53 -11.72
C LEU A 87 18.07 -2.56 -13.10
N LEU A 88 18.83 -1.54 -13.46
CA LEU A 88 19.47 -1.41 -14.76
C LEU A 88 20.94 -1.88 -14.77
N SER A 89 21.60 -1.96 -13.62
CA SER A 89 22.99 -2.39 -13.53
C SER A 89 23.17 -3.82 -14.07
N ASP A 90 24.23 -4.01 -14.85
CA ASP A 90 24.68 -5.31 -15.36
C ASP A 90 25.80 -5.90 -14.48
N ASP A 91 26.25 -5.18 -13.45
CA ASP A 91 27.23 -5.62 -12.46
C ASP A 91 26.56 -6.08 -11.16
N PHE A 92 26.86 -7.29 -10.71
CA PHE A 92 26.23 -7.87 -9.52
C PHE A 92 26.71 -7.22 -8.22
N GLU A 93 27.99 -6.85 -8.11
CA GLU A 93 28.54 -6.23 -6.90
C GLU A 93 27.97 -4.82 -6.71
N GLU A 94 27.90 -4.03 -7.79
CA GLU A 94 27.23 -2.74 -7.80
C GLU A 94 25.75 -2.89 -7.41
N SER A 95 25.05 -3.86 -8.03
CA SER A 95 23.65 -4.17 -7.74
C SER A 95 23.43 -4.52 -6.26
N MET A 96 24.31 -5.31 -5.64
CA MET A 96 24.25 -5.65 -4.23
C MET A 96 24.40 -4.41 -3.33
N ASN A 97 25.32 -3.52 -3.63
CA ASN A 97 25.50 -2.28 -2.88
C ASN A 97 24.24 -1.41 -2.93
N LEU A 98 23.65 -1.24 -4.13
CA LEU A 98 22.39 -0.50 -4.31
C LEU A 98 21.21 -1.18 -3.62
N ALA A 99 21.12 -2.51 -3.69
CA ALA A 99 20.07 -3.27 -3.01
C ALA A 99 20.14 -3.16 -1.48
N TYR A 100 21.34 -3.16 -0.89
CA TYR A 100 21.52 -2.87 0.53
C TYR A 100 21.13 -1.43 0.91
N GLU A 101 21.45 -0.46 0.06
CA GLU A 101 21.00 0.93 0.28
C GLU A 101 19.46 1.00 0.27
N LEU A 102 18.81 0.39 -0.70
CA LEU A 102 17.34 0.31 -0.80
C LEU A 102 16.71 -0.37 0.43
N ASP A 103 17.33 -1.45 0.93
CA ASP A 103 16.85 -2.11 2.16
C ASP A 103 16.96 -1.20 3.38
N ASN A 104 18.07 -0.46 3.50
CA ASN A 104 18.25 0.49 4.59
C ASN A 104 17.24 1.66 4.52
N ILE A 105 16.96 2.18 3.33
CA ILE A 105 15.91 3.20 3.13
C ILE A 105 14.54 2.61 3.52
N ASN A 106 14.23 1.38 3.10
CA ASN A 106 12.97 0.73 3.44
C ASN A 106 12.83 0.44 4.95
N LYS A 107 13.92 0.08 5.64
CA LYS A 107 13.92 -0.05 7.11
C LYS A 107 13.60 1.29 7.78
N LYS A 108 14.24 2.37 7.35
CA LYS A 108 13.95 3.72 7.85
C LYS A 108 12.50 4.12 7.60
N ARG A 109 11.98 3.87 6.39
CA ARG A 109 10.58 4.12 6.06
C ARG A 109 9.62 3.36 7.00
N LYS A 110 9.91 2.09 7.32
CA LYS A 110 9.08 1.31 8.26
C LYS A 110 9.08 1.90 9.67
N VAL A 111 10.22 2.38 10.16
CA VAL A 111 10.31 3.04 11.47
C VAL A 111 9.45 4.30 11.47
N ILE A 112 9.60 5.16 10.47
CA ILE A 112 8.80 6.38 10.32
C ILE A 112 7.29 6.03 10.22
N GLU A 113 6.92 5.02 9.42
CA GLU A 113 5.52 4.55 9.30
C GLU A 113 4.95 4.13 10.65
N THR A 114 5.71 3.35 11.44
CA THR A 114 5.27 2.90 12.76
C THR A 114 5.07 4.08 13.71
N GLN A 115 6.05 4.97 13.81
CA GLN A 115 5.97 6.16 14.66
C GLN A 115 4.79 7.06 14.27
N MET A 116 4.65 7.37 12.98
CA MET A 116 3.54 8.19 12.50
C MET A 116 2.18 7.52 12.73
N LYS A 117 2.10 6.19 12.57
CA LYS A 117 0.85 5.46 12.85
C LYS A 117 0.49 5.54 14.33
N GLU A 118 1.43 5.33 15.24
CA GLU A 118 1.22 5.43 16.69
C GLU A 118 0.79 6.85 17.07
N GLU A 119 1.52 7.86 16.64
CA GLU A 119 1.20 9.27 16.87
C GLU A 119 -0.17 9.66 16.25
N SER A 120 -0.50 9.10 15.08
CA SER A 120 -1.81 9.34 14.46
C SER A 120 -3.00 8.81 15.25
N LEU A 121 -2.80 7.98 16.26
CA LEU A 121 -3.86 7.46 17.12
C LEU A 121 -4.05 8.28 18.40
N GLU A 122 -3.16 9.24 18.67
CA GLU A 122 -3.30 10.16 19.80
C GLU A 122 -4.53 11.07 19.64
N PRO A 123 -5.27 11.36 20.72
CA PRO A 123 -6.52 12.14 20.67
C PRO A 123 -6.37 13.52 20.01
N ASP A 124 -5.23 14.17 20.20
CA ASP A 124 -4.96 15.50 19.66
C ASP A 124 -4.57 15.49 18.17
N THR A 125 -4.15 14.34 17.66
CA THR A 125 -3.71 14.17 16.27
C THR A 125 -4.81 13.62 15.37
N LEU A 126 -5.63 12.66 15.87
CA LEU A 126 -6.70 12.04 15.11
C LEU A 126 -8.02 12.76 15.30
N GLN A 127 -8.50 13.34 14.23
CA GLN A 127 -9.75 14.08 14.19
C GLN A 127 -10.78 13.43 13.25
N GLY A 128 -11.97 14.01 13.15
CA GLY A 128 -13.07 13.51 12.33
C GLY A 128 -14.08 12.69 13.15
N GLY A 129 -15.27 12.59 12.60
CA GLY A 129 -16.41 12.00 13.29
C GLY A 129 -16.67 10.54 12.91
N ASP A 130 -17.94 10.28 12.63
CA ASP A 130 -18.42 8.93 12.31
C ASP A 130 -18.14 8.52 10.86
N PHE A 131 -17.93 9.47 9.96
CA PHE A 131 -17.81 9.20 8.52
C PHE A 131 -16.38 9.29 8.00
N VAL A 132 -15.49 10.05 8.63
CA VAL A 132 -14.10 10.24 8.19
C VAL A 132 -13.10 10.13 9.32
N LYS A 133 -11.82 9.96 8.93
CA LYS A 133 -10.67 10.19 9.81
C LYS A 133 -9.67 11.11 9.13
N VAL A 134 -9.18 12.08 9.89
CA VAL A 134 -8.16 13.03 9.44
C VAL A 134 -7.09 13.13 10.50
N ALA A 135 -5.82 13.08 10.11
CA ALA A 135 -4.69 13.23 11.02
C ALA A 135 -3.71 14.27 10.48
N TYR A 136 -3.14 15.05 11.37
CA TYR A 136 -2.05 15.99 11.08
C TYR A 136 -1.09 16.08 12.26
N SER A 137 0.20 16.11 11.95
CA SER A 137 1.24 16.51 12.91
C SER A 137 2.38 17.21 12.16
N ASP A 138 3.04 18.16 12.82
CA ASP A 138 4.23 18.82 12.31
C ASP A 138 5.44 17.85 12.19
N SER A 139 5.39 16.71 12.87
CA SER A 139 6.39 15.63 12.79
C SER A 139 6.23 14.72 11.57
N PHE A 140 5.09 14.75 10.89
CA PHE A 140 4.77 13.79 9.84
C PHE A 140 5.58 14.02 8.56
N HIS A 141 6.02 12.92 7.96
CA HIS A 141 6.80 12.93 6.72
C HIS A 141 5.92 12.79 5.48
N GLU A 142 5.98 13.75 4.54
CA GLU A 142 5.13 13.80 3.34
C GLU A 142 5.20 12.52 2.47
N GLY A 143 6.36 11.86 2.39
CA GLY A 143 6.53 10.61 1.63
C GLY A 143 5.85 9.37 2.26
N VAL A 144 5.39 9.47 3.52
CA VAL A 144 4.83 8.34 4.29
C VAL A 144 3.35 8.50 4.61
N ILE A 145 2.80 9.74 4.58
CA ILE A 145 1.38 9.99 4.90
C ILE A 145 0.40 9.10 4.14
N GLY A 146 0.67 8.78 2.87
CA GLY A 146 -0.21 7.92 2.07
C GLY A 146 -0.26 6.46 2.54
N ILE A 147 0.83 5.98 3.18
CA ILE A 147 0.86 4.65 3.78
C ILE A 147 0.08 4.66 5.09
N VAL A 148 0.32 5.67 5.93
CA VAL A 148 -0.41 5.83 7.19
C VAL A 148 -1.91 6.00 6.94
N ALA A 149 -2.31 6.80 5.95
CA ALA A 149 -3.72 6.92 5.54
C ALA A 149 -4.34 5.56 5.17
N SER A 150 -3.59 4.68 4.47
CA SER A 150 -4.07 3.33 4.19
C SER A 150 -4.27 2.50 5.46
N ARG A 151 -3.34 2.58 6.42
CA ARG A 151 -3.45 1.83 7.69
C ARG A 151 -4.63 2.29 8.54
N LEU A 152 -4.81 3.59 8.66
CA LEU A 152 -5.95 4.15 9.40
C LEU A 152 -7.28 3.83 8.70
N LYS A 153 -7.34 3.95 7.36
CA LYS A 153 -8.51 3.54 6.57
C LYS A 153 -8.88 2.07 6.80
N GLU A 154 -7.90 1.17 6.83
CA GLU A 154 -8.12 -0.25 7.12
C GLU A 154 -8.61 -0.48 8.54
N MET A 155 -8.04 0.24 9.53
CA MET A 155 -8.39 0.12 10.94
C MET A 155 -9.80 0.60 11.23
N PHE A 156 -10.17 1.78 10.72
CA PHE A 156 -11.46 2.42 11.02
C PHE A 156 -12.55 2.13 9.99
N TYR A 157 -12.18 1.61 8.81
CA TYR A 157 -13.03 1.44 7.64
C TYR A 157 -13.78 2.72 7.26
N LYS A 158 -13.04 3.82 7.17
CA LYS A 158 -13.54 5.16 6.84
C LYS A 158 -12.60 5.85 5.83
N PRO A 159 -13.11 6.71 4.94
CA PRO A 159 -12.26 7.61 4.18
C PRO A 159 -11.33 8.36 5.13
N THR A 160 -10.04 8.32 4.84
CA THR A 160 -9.00 8.85 5.74
C THR A 160 -8.03 9.71 4.96
N ILE A 161 -7.72 10.89 5.49
CA ILE A 161 -6.69 11.79 4.96
C ILE A 161 -5.66 12.05 6.06
N VAL A 162 -4.38 11.88 5.72
CA VAL A 162 -3.26 12.23 6.60
C VAL A 162 -2.49 13.37 5.97
N PHE A 163 -2.26 14.42 6.75
CA PHE A 163 -1.53 15.61 6.36
C PHE A 163 -0.15 15.64 7.00
N ALA A 164 0.79 16.26 6.31
CA ALA A 164 2.13 16.61 6.79
C ALA A 164 2.45 18.06 6.44
N PRO A 165 3.46 18.69 7.08
CA PRO A 165 3.96 19.99 6.71
C PRO A 165 4.34 20.07 5.23
N SER A 166 4.20 21.23 4.64
CA SER A 166 4.72 21.57 3.32
C SER A 166 6.03 22.38 3.46
N HIS A 167 6.70 22.67 2.35
CA HIS A 167 7.81 23.64 2.33
C HIS A 167 7.35 25.07 2.63
N ASP A 168 6.09 25.36 2.41
CA ASP A 168 5.42 26.62 2.76
C ASP A 168 4.68 26.38 4.08
N ASP A 169 5.02 27.13 5.11
CA ASP A 169 4.48 26.99 6.47
C ASP A 169 2.97 27.30 6.56
N GLU A 170 2.42 28.03 5.58
CA GLU A 170 0.98 28.29 5.49
C GLU A 170 0.20 27.11 4.89
N LEU A 171 0.89 26.13 4.31
CA LEU A 171 0.31 25.02 3.58
C LEU A 171 0.60 23.67 4.25
N ILE A 172 -0.35 22.75 4.14
CA ILE A 172 -0.14 21.35 4.50
C ILE A 172 -0.52 20.44 3.33
N LYS A 173 0.26 19.37 3.15
CA LYS A 173 0.05 18.36 2.10
C LYS A 173 -0.67 17.15 2.66
N GLY A 174 -1.76 16.74 2.03
CA GLY A 174 -2.56 15.60 2.40
C GLY A 174 -2.48 14.45 1.40
N SER A 175 -2.53 13.25 1.92
CA SER A 175 -2.75 12.03 1.13
C SER A 175 -3.93 11.24 1.69
N GLY A 176 -4.93 11.03 0.86
CA GLY A 176 -6.17 10.36 1.24
C GLY A 176 -6.29 8.95 0.68
N ARG A 177 -7.00 8.12 1.43
CA ARG A 177 -7.41 6.77 1.03
C ARG A 177 -8.88 6.56 1.39
N SER A 178 -9.61 5.87 0.51
CA SER A 178 -11.05 5.65 0.68
C SER A 178 -11.42 4.18 0.79
N ILE A 179 -12.64 3.95 1.23
CA ILE A 179 -13.35 2.68 1.15
C ILE A 179 -14.05 2.58 -0.21
N ASN A 180 -14.46 1.37 -0.60
CA ASN A 180 -15.05 1.13 -1.93
C ASN A 180 -16.33 1.91 -2.19
N GLU A 181 -17.07 2.21 -1.13
CA GLU A 181 -18.38 2.86 -1.17
C GLU A 181 -18.31 4.38 -1.38
N ILE A 182 -17.14 4.99 -1.17
CA ILE A 182 -16.98 6.46 -1.23
C ILE A 182 -15.91 6.85 -2.24
N HIS A 183 -16.32 7.65 -3.24
CA HIS A 183 -15.41 8.22 -4.21
C HIS A 183 -14.65 9.42 -3.63
N LEU A 184 -13.39 9.23 -3.25
CA LEU A 184 -12.61 10.22 -2.49
C LEU A 184 -12.46 11.55 -3.22
N ARG A 185 -12.14 11.52 -4.52
CA ARG A 185 -11.97 12.75 -5.31
C ARG A 185 -13.24 13.58 -5.32
N ASP A 186 -14.42 12.96 -5.42
CA ASP A 186 -15.70 13.67 -5.44
C ASP A 186 -16.00 14.29 -4.08
N ALA A 187 -15.64 13.59 -2.98
CA ALA A 187 -15.76 14.16 -1.64
C ALA A 187 -14.85 15.38 -1.45
N ILE A 188 -13.62 15.36 -1.98
CA ILE A 188 -12.70 16.51 -1.94
C ILE A 188 -13.21 17.63 -2.86
N ASP A 189 -13.75 17.33 -4.04
CA ASP A 189 -14.35 18.31 -4.96
C ASP A 189 -15.57 19.01 -4.33
N TYR A 190 -16.37 18.26 -3.54
CA TYR A 190 -17.46 18.83 -2.75
C TYR A 190 -16.95 19.90 -1.77
N VAL A 191 -15.88 19.61 -1.01
CA VAL A 191 -15.26 20.58 -0.10
C VAL A 191 -14.80 21.82 -0.87
N HIS A 192 -14.11 21.62 -2.00
CA HIS A 192 -13.62 22.73 -2.82
C HIS A 192 -14.77 23.61 -3.36
N LYS A 193 -15.89 23.02 -3.76
CA LYS A 193 -17.07 23.77 -4.23
C LYS A 193 -17.78 24.53 -3.12
N LYS A 194 -17.76 23.99 -1.89
CA LYS A 194 -18.34 24.67 -0.71
C LYS A 194 -17.52 25.89 -0.27
N ASN A 195 -16.20 25.74 -0.20
CA ASN A 195 -15.27 26.84 0.09
C ASN A 195 -13.99 26.71 -0.76
N PRO A 196 -13.90 27.45 -1.89
CA PRO A 196 -12.73 27.41 -2.78
C PRO A 196 -11.41 27.89 -2.16
N ASN A 197 -11.48 28.58 -1.02
CA ASN A 197 -10.27 29.15 -0.38
C ASN A 197 -9.46 28.10 0.40
N ILE A 198 -10.07 26.98 0.78
CA ILE A 198 -9.45 25.93 1.61
C ILE A 198 -8.38 25.17 0.80
N ILE A 199 -8.75 24.67 -0.39
CA ILE A 199 -7.93 23.76 -1.16
C ILE A 199 -7.18 24.51 -2.25
N VAL A 200 -5.86 24.48 -2.17
CA VAL A 200 -4.96 25.10 -3.17
C VAL A 200 -4.89 24.24 -4.43
N LYS A 201 -4.76 22.91 -4.24
CA LYS A 201 -4.76 21.94 -5.34
C LYS A 201 -5.15 20.57 -4.82
N PHE A 202 -5.77 19.79 -5.67
CA PHE A 202 -6.05 18.37 -5.40
C PHE A 202 -6.10 17.57 -6.70
N GLY A 203 -5.95 16.26 -6.58
CA GLY A 203 -6.06 15.32 -7.68
C GLY A 203 -6.09 13.88 -7.19
N GLY A 204 -6.56 12.99 -8.03
CA GLY A 204 -6.65 11.57 -7.67
C GLY A 204 -7.84 10.88 -8.31
N HIS A 205 -8.21 9.76 -7.73
CA HIS A 205 -9.26 8.85 -8.18
C HIS A 205 -10.17 8.44 -7.03
N ALA A 206 -11.05 7.47 -7.27
CA ALA A 206 -12.01 7.01 -6.26
C ALA A 206 -11.36 6.56 -4.95
N MET A 207 -10.25 5.82 -5.01
CA MET A 207 -9.66 5.17 -3.84
C MET A 207 -8.50 5.92 -3.20
N ALA A 208 -7.87 6.86 -3.93
CA ALA A 208 -6.71 7.60 -3.47
C ALA A 208 -6.66 8.99 -4.10
N ALA A 209 -6.32 9.98 -3.28
CA ALA A 209 -6.16 11.36 -3.72
C ALA A 209 -5.05 12.07 -2.94
N GLY A 210 -4.41 13.03 -3.60
CA GLY A 210 -3.49 13.98 -2.99
C GLY A 210 -4.10 15.38 -2.99
N LEU A 211 -3.83 16.17 -1.98
CA LEU A 211 -4.29 17.55 -1.88
C LEU A 211 -3.30 18.42 -1.11
N THR A 212 -3.41 19.72 -1.33
CA THR A 212 -2.73 20.75 -0.54
C THR A 212 -3.78 21.74 -0.08
N ILE A 213 -3.83 22.00 1.21
CA ILE A 213 -4.76 22.97 1.80
C ILE A 213 -3.99 24.04 2.57
N LYS A 214 -4.64 25.17 2.82
CA LYS A 214 -4.11 26.17 3.74
C LYS A 214 -4.29 25.69 5.18
N LYS A 215 -3.24 25.76 5.99
CA LYS A 215 -3.20 25.27 7.37
C LYS A 215 -4.28 25.95 8.24
N GLU A 216 -4.55 27.24 8.03
CA GLU A 216 -5.57 28.00 8.75
C GLU A 216 -6.99 27.45 8.61
N TYR A 217 -7.31 26.74 7.50
CA TYR A 217 -8.61 26.13 7.26
C TYR A 217 -8.69 24.65 7.63
N PHE A 218 -7.73 24.11 8.39
CA PHE A 218 -7.68 22.67 8.67
C PHE A 218 -8.94 22.14 9.34
N GLU A 219 -9.44 22.84 10.38
CA GLU A 219 -10.66 22.45 11.09
C GLU A 219 -11.93 22.57 10.19
N GLU A 220 -12.01 23.62 9.37
CA GLU A 220 -13.11 23.78 8.43
C GLU A 220 -13.09 22.69 7.35
N PHE A 221 -11.89 22.32 6.88
CA PHE A 221 -11.73 21.20 5.96
C PHE A 221 -12.28 19.89 6.54
N ILE A 222 -11.97 19.57 7.79
CA ILE A 222 -12.46 18.35 8.46
C ILE A 222 -13.99 18.33 8.50
N ASN A 223 -14.61 19.43 8.90
CA ASN A 223 -16.05 19.54 9.00
C ASN A 223 -16.75 19.37 7.64
N LEU A 224 -16.23 20.02 6.60
CA LEU A 224 -16.77 19.91 5.26
C LEU A 224 -16.49 18.54 4.62
N PHE A 225 -15.38 17.90 4.96
CA PHE A 225 -15.07 16.56 4.47
C PHE A 225 -15.98 15.50 5.14
N GLU A 226 -16.26 15.66 6.43
CA GLU A 226 -17.26 14.84 7.15
C GLU A 226 -18.65 15.00 6.52
N GLU A 227 -19.07 16.27 6.25
CA GLU A 227 -20.34 16.56 5.56
C GLU A 227 -20.40 15.91 4.16
N ALA A 228 -19.33 16.04 3.39
CA ALA A 228 -19.25 15.46 2.05
C ALA A 228 -19.40 13.94 2.08
N VAL A 229 -18.64 13.25 2.94
CA VAL A 229 -18.71 11.80 3.03
C VAL A 229 -20.06 11.34 3.55
N LYS A 230 -20.64 12.00 4.54
CA LYS A 230 -22.00 11.72 5.01
C LYS A 230 -23.04 11.88 3.91
N TYR A 231 -22.90 12.91 3.07
CA TYR A 231 -23.78 13.14 1.93
C TYR A 231 -23.69 12.00 0.90
N PHE A 232 -22.48 11.64 0.46
CA PHE A 232 -22.28 10.54 -0.50
C PHE A 232 -22.63 9.16 0.06
N ALA A 233 -22.48 8.97 1.35
CA ALA A 233 -22.89 7.75 2.06
C ALA A 233 -24.40 7.67 2.32
N ASN A 234 -25.19 8.70 1.97
CA ASN A 234 -26.61 8.81 2.33
C ASN A 234 -26.86 8.60 3.85
N GLY A 235 -25.93 9.04 4.69
CA GLY A 235 -25.96 8.86 6.14
C GLY A 235 -25.68 7.44 6.64
N VAL A 236 -25.26 6.51 5.77
CA VAL A 236 -24.94 5.13 6.15
C VAL A 236 -23.50 5.04 6.63
N ILE A 237 -23.29 4.48 7.82
CA ILE A 237 -21.96 4.14 8.34
C ILE A 237 -21.59 2.73 7.86
N TYR A 238 -20.61 2.64 6.99
CA TYR A 238 -20.12 1.37 6.46
C TYR A 238 -19.26 0.64 7.50
N LYS A 239 -19.35 -0.69 7.48
CA LYS A 239 -18.54 -1.57 8.33
C LYS A 239 -17.67 -2.46 7.46
N ASN A 240 -16.49 -2.76 7.95
CA ASN A 240 -15.60 -3.72 7.30
C ASN A 240 -16.21 -5.12 7.39
N THR A 241 -16.69 -5.63 6.26
CA THR A 241 -17.20 -7.00 6.14
C THR A 241 -16.17 -7.82 5.35
N LYS A 242 -15.76 -8.95 5.92
CA LYS A 242 -14.95 -9.92 5.20
C LYS A 242 -15.88 -10.83 4.41
N VAL A 243 -15.76 -10.77 3.09
CA VAL A 243 -16.44 -11.72 2.20
C VAL A 243 -15.54 -12.93 2.08
N VAL A 244 -16.07 -14.12 2.34
CA VAL A 244 -15.40 -15.40 2.13
C VAL A 244 -15.85 -15.99 0.80
N ASP A 245 -14.94 -16.66 0.11
CA ASP A 245 -15.23 -17.26 -1.19
C ASP A 245 -15.98 -18.57 -1.04
N LEU A 246 -15.61 -19.35 -0.01
CA LEU A 246 -16.20 -20.69 0.25
C LEU A 246 -15.96 -21.12 1.69
N ASP A 247 -16.86 -21.96 2.21
CA ASP A 247 -16.61 -22.74 3.43
C ASP A 247 -15.85 -24.02 3.05
N LEU A 248 -14.83 -24.37 3.86
CA LEU A 248 -14.09 -25.61 3.69
C LEU A 248 -14.45 -26.63 4.78
N PHE A 249 -14.68 -27.87 4.37
CA PHE A 249 -14.77 -28.99 5.29
C PHE A 249 -13.38 -29.52 5.65
N ALA A 250 -13.29 -30.27 6.74
CA ALA A 250 -12.02 -30.72 7.30
C ALA A 250 -11.17 -31.57 6.34
N ASP A 251 -11.78 -32.35 5.48
CA ASP A 251 -11.14 -33.18 4.46
C ASP A 251 -10.65 -32.39 3.24
N GLU A 252 -11.22 -31.20 3.00
CA GLU A 252 -10.78 -30.29 1.94
C GLU A 252 -9.56 -29.46 2.35
N ILE A 253 -9.28 -29.34 3.66
CA ILE A 253 -8.11 -28.64 4.19
C ILE A 253 -6.89 -29.57 4.12
N ASN A 254 -6.27 -29.61 2.96
CA ASN A 254 -5.15 -30.50 2.68
C ASN A 254 -3.99 -29.77 1.96
N LEU A 255 -2.85 -30.48 1.84
CA LEU A 255 -1.65 -29.90 1.22
C LEU A 255 -1.82 -29.65 -0.28
N ASP A 256 -2.64 -30.42 -0.97
CA ASP A 256 -2.84 -30.28 -2.42
C ASP A 256 -3.56 -28.97 -2.72
N LEU A 257 -4.63 -28.65 -2.00
CA LEU A 257 -5.33 -27.36 -2.09
C LEU A 257 -4.38 -26.21 -1.77
N ALA A 258 -3.58 -26.32 -0.70
CA ALA A 258 -2.62 -25.28 -0.32
C ALA A 258 -1.55 -25.08 -1.40
N GLN A 259 -1.11 -26.15 -2.07
CA GLN A 259 -0.14 -26.07 -3.17
C GLN A 259 -0.74 -25.43 -4.42
N GLU A 260 -1.98 -25.76 -4.77
CA GLU A 260 -2.67 -25.15 -5.92
C GLU A 260 -2.86 -23.63 -5.69
N ILE A 261 -3.31 -23.21 -4.50
CA ILE A 261 -3.41 -21.79 -4.15
C ILE A 261 -2.04 -21.11 -4.26
N LYS A 262 -0.97 -21.76 -3.79
CA LYS A 262 0.39 -21.21 -3.82
C LYS A 262 0.97 -21.05 -5.23
N LYS A 263 0.54 -21.86 -6.20
CA LYS A 263 1.01 -21.79 -7.60
C LYS A 263 0.41 -20.63 -8.37
N GLU A 264 -0.75 -20.12 -7.96
CA GLU A 264 -1.46 -19.05 -8.65
C GLU A 264 -0.82 -17.68 -8.39
N ILE A 265 -1.10 -16.73 -9.28
CA ILE A 265 -0.61 -15.35 -9.18
C ILE A 265 -1.72 -14.50 -8.57
N TRP A 266 -1.51 -14.09 -7.33
CA TRP A 266 -2.42 -13.25 -6.56
C TRP A 266 -1.95 -11.80 -6.51
N GLY A 267 -2.89 -10.86 -6.44
CA GLY A 267 -2.60 -9.43 -6.33
C GLY A 267 -3.82 -8.55 -6.54
N GLN A 268 -3.60 -7.33 -6.98
CA GLN A 268 -4.64 -6.33 -7.14
C GLN A 268 -5.73 -6.77 -8.13
N GLY A 269 -6.99 -6.77 -7.67
CA GLY A 269 -8.16 -7.19 -8.47
C GLY A 269 -8.28 -8.71 -8.67
N PHE A 270 -7.34 -9.48 -8.12
CA PHE A 270 -7.40 -10.95 -8.05
C PHE A 270 -6.78 -11.39 -6.71
N PRO A 271 -7.50 -11.18 -5.58
CA PRO A 271 -7.00 -11.50 -4.26
C PRO A 271 -6.92 -13.02 -4.05
N GLN A 272 -6.09 -13.41 -3.08
CA GLN A 272 -6.06 -14.80 -2.62
C GLN A 272 -7.42 -15.18 -2.03
N PRO A 273 -7.93 -16.39 -2.26
CA PRO A 273 -9.22 -16.81 -1.74
C PRO A 273 -9.21 -16.84 -0.22
N LEU A 274 -10.33 -16.44 0.36
CA LEU A 274 -10.57 -16.48 1.79
C LEU A 274 -11.62 -17.56 2.08
N PHE A 275 -11.27 -18.48 2.95
CA PHE A 275 -12.15 -19.57 3.36
C PHE A 275 -12.62 -19.39 4.79
N SER A 276 -13.82 -19.90 5.10
CA SER A 276 -14.30 -20.01 6.46
C SER A 276 -14.45 -21.48 6.89
N GLY A 277 -14.47 -21.67 8.22
CA GLY A 277 -14.70 -22.98 8.82
C GLY A 277 -14.90 -22.84 10.31
N VAL A 278 -15.63 -23.77 10.91
CA VAL A 278 -15.83 -23.82 12.36
C VAL A 278 -14.89 -24.86 12.95
N PHE A 279 -14.05 -24.44 13.89
CA PHE A 279 -13.03 -25.28 14.49
C PHE A 279 -13.15 -25.27 16.02
N GLU A 280 -12.92 -26.42 16.64
CA GLU A 280 -12.71 -26.53 18.06
C GLU A 280 -11.26 -26.19 18.41
N VAL A 281 -11.06 -25.16 19.23
CA VAL A 281 -9.71 -24.74 19.63
C VAL A 281 -9.19 -25.69 20.71
N LYS A 282 -8.23 -26.52 20.37
CA LYS A 282 -7.56 -27.43 21.31
C LYS A 282 -6.39 -26.79 22.04
N GLN A 283 -5.70 -25.86 21.39
CA GLN A 283 -4.54 -25.18 21.96
C GLN A 283 -4.38 -23.80 21.33
N GLN A 284 -4.05 -22.79 22.16
CA GLN A 284 -3.72 -21.45 21.72
C GLN A 284 -2.39 -21.04 22.31
N GLN A 285 -1.50 -20.47 21.48
CA GLN A 285 -0.21 -19.97 21.90
C GLN A 285 0.05 -18.58 21.31
N ILE A 286 0.46 -17.65 22.15
CA ILE A 286 0.91 -16.33 21.70
C ILE A 286 2.38 -16.44 21.30
N LEU A 287 2.67 -16.13 20.04
CA LEU A 287 4.03 -16.08 19.51
C LEU A 287 4.53 -14.64 19.50
N LYS A 288 5.69 -14.38 20.12
CA LYS A 288 6.39 -13.08 20.10
C LYS A 288 5.58 -11.88 20.65
N GLU A 289 4.86 -12.03 21.73
CA GLU A 289 4.16 -10.96 22.48
C GLU A 289 3.24 -10.03 21.65
N GLN A 290 3.01 -10.29 20.38
CA GLN A 290 2.28 -9.41 19.48
C GLN A 290 1.23 -10.09 18.57
N HIS A 291 0.98 -11.40 18.75
CA HIS A 291 -0.05 -12.11 17.96
C HIS A 291 -0.78 -13.15 18.81
#